data_1cbd783aaa50c171bc7319efa7d8453b
#
_entry.id   1cbd783aaa50c171bc7319efa7d8453b
#
_cell.length_a   1.000
_cell.length_b   1.000
_cell.length_c   1.000
_cell.angle_alpha   90.00
_cell.angle_beta   90.00
_cell.angle_gamma   90.00
#
_symmetry.space_group_name_H-M   'P 1'
#
loop_
_entity.id
_entity.type
_entity.pdbx_description
1 polymer ?
#
loop_
_entity_poly.entity_id
_entity_poly.type
_entity_poly.pdbx_seq_one_letter_code
_entity_poly.pdbx_strand_id
1 'polypeptide(L)'
;MNFDLTKQQIELREKVRDFAEREVRPVASYNDENEVFDVELTRKMADLGLLGICVPKEYGGQELDTLSYIIAVEELSRVDGSTAATIAADNSLGISPIKEYGTKEQKEKYLPRLCKSHLWGF
;
A
#
# COMPACT_ATOMS: atom_id res chain seq x y z
N MET A 1 -27.50 -8.31 -6.28
CA MET A 1 -26.05 -8.21 -5.93
C MET A 1 -25.44 -7.22 -6.89
N ASN A 2 -24.77 -6.19 -6.39
CA ASN A 2 -24.12 -5.17 -7.21
C ASN A 2 -22.61 -5.32 -7.10
N PHE A 3 -21.91 -5.45 -8.23
CA PHE A 3 -20.45 -5.54 -8.32
C PHE A 3 -19.81 -4.25 -8.81
N ASP A 4 -20.58 -3.17 -8.93
CA ASP A 4 -20.05 -1.88 -9.35
C ASP A 4 -19.14 -1.28 -8.28
N LEU A 5 -18.02 -0.73 -8.71
CA LEU A 5 -17.13 0.00 -7.81
C LEU A 5 -17.74 1.35 -7.44
N THR A 6 -17.50 1.78 -6.22
CA THR A 6 -17.83 3.15 -5.80
C THR A 6 -16.97 4.17 -6.55
N LYS A 7 -17.40 5.42 -6.57
CA LYS A 7 -16.61 6.52 -7.13
C LYS A 7 -15.21 6.60 -6.51
N GLN A 8 -15.12 6.48 -5.19
CA GLN A 8 -13.85 6.49 -4.46
C GLN A 8 -12.92 5.33 -4.87
N GLN A 9 -13.46 4.14 -5.08
CA GLN A 9 -12.70 2.98 -5.53
C GLN A 9 -12.22 3.14 -6.99
N ILE A 10 -13.03 3.74 -7.85
CA ILE A 10 -12.64 4.06 -9.23
C ILE A 10 -11.50 5.09 -9.24
N GLU A 11 -11.64 6.17 -8.50
CA GLU A 11 -10.59 7.20 -8.37
C GLU A 11 -9.27 6.63 -7.84
N LEU A 12 -9.34 5.75 -6.83
CA LEU A 12 -8.16 5.06 -6.31
C LEU A 12 -7.52 4.17 -7.38
N ARG A 13 -8.33 3.38 -8.10
CA ARG A 13 -7.85 2.51 -9.19
C ARG A 13 -7.11 3.30 -10.25
N GLU A 14 -7.66 4.40 -10.71
CA GLU A 14 -7.06 5.27 -11.72
C GLU A 14 -5.74 5.87 -11.22
N LYS A 15 -5.71 6.37 -9.98
CA LYS A 15 -4.53 6.92 -9.33
C LYS A 15 -3.41 5.90 -9.21
N VAL A 16 -3.70 4.68 -8.75
CA VAL A 16 -2.70 3.62 -8.59
C VAL A 16 -2.22 3.12 -9.95
N ARG A 17 -3.12 2.97 -10.93
CA ARG A 17 -2.76 2.61 -12.31
C ARG A 17 -1.81 3.61 -12.93
N ASP A 18 -2.10 4.89 -12.84
CA ASP A 18 -1.23 5.96 -13.34
C ASP A 18 0.16 5.93 -12.69
N PHE A 19 0.21 5.77 -11.37
CA PHE A 19 1.47 5.61 -10.65
C PHE A 19 2.24 4.36 -11.10
N ALA A 20 1.58 3.23 -11.22
CA ALA A 20 2.20 1.97 -11.66
C ALA A 20 2.84 2.09 -13.05
N GLU A 21 2.13 2.72 -13.99
CA GLU A 21 2.63 2.91 -15.35
C GLU A 21 3.80 3.91 -15.41
N ARG A 22 3.74 5.01 -14.68
CA ARG A 22 4.75 6.08 -14.74
C ARG A 22 5.97 5.85 -13.88
N GLU A 23 5.80 5.27 -12.69
CA GLU A 23 6.88 5.17 -11.70
C GLU A 23 7.39 3.73 -11.53
N VAL A 24 6.53 2.73 -11.61
CA VAL A 24 6.92 1.33 -11.40
C VAL A 24 7.44 0.68 -12.67
N ARG A 25 6.69 0.79 -13.77
CA ARG A 25 7.06 0.15 -15.05
C ARG A 25 8.46 0.49 -15.55
N PRO A 26 8.93 1.74 -15.50
CA PRO A 26 10.28 2.08 -16.01
C PRO A 26 11.42 1.41 -15.26
N VAL A 27 11.22 1.02 -14.00
CA VAL A 27 12.28 0.48 -13.14
C VAL A 27 12.12 -1.00 -12.82
N ALA A 28 10.96 -1.60 -13.10
CA ALA A 28 10.63 -2.97 -12.69
C ALA A 28 11.65 -4.01 -13.20
N SER A 29 11.95 -4.02 -14.49
CA SER A 29 12.92 -4.97 -15.06
C SER A 29 14.33 -4.78 -14.50
N TYR A 30 14.78 -3.53 -14.36
CA TYR A 30 16.09 -3.24 -13.78
C TYR A 30 16.18 -3.73 -12.33
N ASN A 31 15.16 -3.45 -11.52
CA ASN A 31 15.14 -3.85 -10.13
C ASN A 31 15.13 -5.39 -9.99
N ASP A 32 14.38 -6.09 -10.84
CA ASP A 32 14.33 -7.55 -10.85
C ASP A 32 15.69 -8.16 -11.26
N GLU A 33 16.26 -7.72 -12.38
CA GLU A 33 17.53 -8.23 -12.91
C GLU A 33 18.72 -7.97 -11.95
N ASN A 34 18.69 -6.88 -11.20
CA ASN A 34 19.77 -6.47 -10.30
C ASN A 34 19.48 -6.73 -8.80
N GLU A 35 18.38 -7.42 -8.49
CA GLU A 35 17.99 -7.74 -7.12
C GLU A 35 17.90 -6.50 -6.20
N VAL A 36 17.34 -5.40 -6.73
CA VAL A 36 17.23 -4.12 -6.02
C VAL A 36 15.89 -3.99 -5.32
N PHE A 37 15.92 -3.70 -4.01
CA PHE A 37 14.76 -3.18 -3.30
C PHE A 37 14.74 -1.65 -3.40
N ASP A 38 13.78 -1.10 -4.13
CA ASP A 38 13.69 0.32 -4.42
C ASP A 38 13.02 1.09 -3.26
N VAL A 39 13.86 1.61 -2.36
CA VAL A 39 13.41 2.39 -1.20
C VAL A 39 12.71 3.68 -1.63
N GLU A 40 13.17 4.33 -2.70
CA GLU A 40 12.57 5.58 -3.16
C GLU A 40 11.17 5.34 -3.76
N LEU A 41 11.00 4.27 -4.52
CA LEU A 41 9.69 3.86 -5.01
C LEU A 41 8.72 3.57 -3.85
N THR A 42 9.22 2.92 -2.78
CA THR A 42 8.45 2.66 -1.56
C THR A 42 8.01 3.95 -0.87
N ARG A 43 8.87 4.97 -0.81
CA ARG A 43 8.51 6.30 -0.28
C ARG A 43 7.42 6.96 -1.11
N LYS A 44 7.53 6.91 -2.43
CA LYS A 44 6.47 7.42 -3.33
C LYS A 44 5.14 6.70 -3.11
N MET A 45 5.15 5.39 -2.87
CA MET A 45 3.93 4.66 -2.51
C MET A 45 3.35 5.11 -1.17
N ALA A 46 4.20 5.39 -0.17
CA ALA A 46 3.77 5.94 1.11
C ALA A 46 3.11 7.32 0.94
N ASP A 47 3.70 8.20 0.13
CA ASP A 47 3.17 9.54 -0.15
C ASP A 47 1.78 9.48 -0.83
N LEU A 48 1.52 8.43 -1.61
CA LEU A 48 0.21 8.15 -2.18
C LEU A 48 -0.78 7.53 -1.19
N GLY A 49 -0.35 7.20 0.03
CA GLY A 49 -1.18 6.55 1.04
C GLY A 49 -1.32 5.03 0.87
N LEU A 50 -0.45 4.40 0.08
CA LEU A 50 -0.53 2.96 -0.19
C LEU A 50 0.04 2.08 0.93
N LEU A 51 0.74 2.65 1.91
CA LEU A 51 1.22 1.98 3.11
C LEU A 51 0.29 2.15 4.33
N GLY A 52 -0.97 2.24 4.16
CA GLY A 52 -1.92 2.40 5.26
C GLY A 52 -3.33 2.58 4.74
N ILE A 53 -3.67 1.80 3.73
CA ILE A 53 -4.95 1.95 3.01
C ILE A 53 -6.14 1.79 3.95
N CYS A 54 -6.13 0.77 4.80
CA CYS A 54 -7.22 0.46 5.73
C CYS A 54 -6.98 0.96 7.16
N VAL A 55 -5.95 1.77 7.39
CA VAL A 55 -5.66 2.33 8.71
C VAL A 55 -6.54 3.56 8.94
N PRO A 56 -7.12 3.75 10.14
CA PRO A 56 -7.87 4.95 10.46
C PRO A 56 -7.07 6.24 10.28
N LYS A 57 -7.75 7.30 9.90
CA LYS A 57 -7.12 8.63 9.69
C LYS A 57 -6.45 9.18 10.95
N GLU A 58 -6.97 8.86 12.14
CA GLU A 58 -6.37 9.26 13.42
C GLU A 58 -4.93 8.74 13.59
N TYR A 59 -4.58 7.62 12.92
CA TYR A 59 -3.22 7.05 12.90
C TYR A 59 -2.44 7.36 11.61
N GLY A 60 -2.96 8.24 10.77
CA GLY A 60 -2.30 8.66 9.52
C GLY A 60 -2.61 7.81 8.30
N GLY A 61 -3.59 6.90 8.36
CA GLY A 61 -4.05 6.06 7.26
C GLY A 61 -5.07 6.73 6.35
N GLN A 62 -5.49 6.00 5.33
CA GLN A 62 -6.47 6.46 4.34
C GLN A 62 -7.93 6.17 4.74
N GLU A 63 -8.14 5.29 5.71
CA GLU A 63 -9.47 4.87 6.19
C GLU A 63 -10.38 4.33 5.07
N LEU A 64 -9.77 3.63 4.12
CA LEU A 64 -10.48 2.96 3.02
C LEU A 64 -10.82 1.51 3.39
N ASP A 65 -11.65 0.88 2.58
CA ASP A 65 -12.09 -0.49 2.78
C ASP A 65 -11.10 -1.53 2.22
N THR A 66 -11.35 -2.80 2.55
CA THR A 66 -10.54 -3.94 2.08
C THR A 66 -10.56 -4.07 0.55
N LEU A 67 -11.68 -3.75 -0.10
CA LEU A 67 -11.76 -3.80 -1.56
C LEU A 67 -10.84 -2.76 -2.19
N SER A 68 -10.75 -1.56 -1.61
CA SER A 68 -9.79 -0.54 -2.03
C SER A 68 -8.34 -1.04 -1.92
N TYR A 69 -8.00 -1.73 -0.83
CA TYR A 69 -6.69 -2.37 -0.68
C TYR A 69 -6.42 -3.39 -1.80
N ILE A 70 -7.37 -4.27 -2.10
CA ILE A 70 -7.22 -5.27 -3.16
C ILE A 70 -7.09 -4.61 -4.54
N ILE A 71 -7.84 -3.55 -4.83
CA ILE A 71 -7.73 -2.77 -6.06
C ILE A 71 -6.30 -2.20 -6.23
N ALA A 72 -5.72 -1.64 -5.17
CA ALA A 72 -4.37 -1.11 -5.22
C ALA A 72 -3.32 -2.20 -5.49
N VAL A 73 -3.43 -3.36 -4.82
CA VAL A 73 -2.56 -4.52 -5.05
C VAL A 73 -2.69 -5.02 -6.50
N GLU A 74 -3.92 -5.15 -7.02
CA GLU A 74 -4.19 -5.58 -8.39
C GLU A 74 -3.52 -4.66 -9.42
N GLU A 75 -3.71 -3.35 -9.30
CA GLU A 75 -3.17 -2.39 -10.26
C GLU A 75 -1.64 -2.33 -10.26
N LEU A 76 -0.98 -2.47 -9.10
CA LEU A 76 0.46 -2.60 -9.03
C LEU A 76 0.94 -3.94 -9.61
N SER A 77 0.25 -5.04 -9.30
CA SER A 77 0.60 -6.40 -9.77
C SER A 77 0.58 -6.53 -11.29
N ARG A 78 -0.27 -5.77 -11.97
CA ARG A 78 -0.30 -5.71 -13.44
C ARG A 78 1.04 -5.26 -14.03
N VAL A 79 1.82 -4.52 -13.29
CA VAL A 79 3.10 -3.95 -13.74
C VAL A 79 4.27 -4.69 -13.11
N ASP A 80 4.23 -4.89 -11.79
CA ASP A 80 5.31 -5.55 -11.04
C ASP A 80 4.76 -6.21 -9.77
N GLY A 81 4.82 -7.55 -9.74
CA GLY A 81 4.37 -8.34 -8.61
C GLY A 81 5.19 -8.10 -7.34
N SER A 82 6.48 -7.82 -7.47
CA SER A 82 7.37 -7.54 -6.33
C SER A 82 6.98 -6.23 -5.61
N THR A 83 6.75 -5.17 -6.37
CA THR A 83 6.26 -3.89 -5.82
C THR A 83 4.88 -4.05 -5.17
N ALA A 84 3.99 -4.79 -5.80
CA ALA A 84 2.68 -5.10 -5.23
C ALA A 84 2.78 -5.91 -3.93
N ALA A 85 3.67 -6.90 -3.89
CA ALA A 85 3.91 -7.70 -2.68
C ALA A 85 4.40 -6.85 -1.51
N THR A 86 5.18 -5.80 -1.75
CA THR A 86 5.63 -4.86 -0.72
C THR A 86 4.44 -4.20 -0.02
N ILE A 87 3.51 -3.61 -0.74
CA ILE A 87 2.32 -2.99 -0.12
C ILE A 87 1.35 -4.03 0.44
N ALA A 88 1.26 -5.18 -0.18
CA ALA A 88 0.41 -6.26 0.30
C ALA A 88 0.88 -6.76 1.67
N ALA A 89 2.17 -7.03 1.82
CA ALA A 89 2.76 -7.49 3.07
C ALA A 89 2.69 -6.42 4.17
N ASP A 90 3.00 -5.17 3.85
CA ASP A 90 2.94 -4.08 4.83
C ASP A 90 1.53 -3.89 5.38
N ASN A 91 0.53 -3.76 4.52
CA ASN A 91 -0.88 -3.58 4.93
C ASN A 91 -1.46 -4.79 5.68
N SER A 92 -1.13 -6.01 5.27
CA SER A 92 -1.70 -7.22 5.86
C SER A 92 -0.86 -7.78 7.01
N LEU A 93 0.40 -8.05 6.79
CA LEU A 93 1.25 -8.76 7.75
C LEU A 93 1.90 -7.81 8.77
N GLY A 94 2.27 -6.61 8.36
CA GLY A 94 2.84 -5.61 9.25
C GLY A 94 1.80 -4.82 10.03
N ILE A 95 0.88 -4.18 9.34
CA ILE A 95 -0.10 -3.23 9.89
C ILE A 95 -1.28 -3.94 10.56
N SER A 96 -1.87 -4.93 9.89
CA SER A 96 -3.15 -5.52 10.33
C SER A 96 -3.10 -6.10 11.75
N PRO A 97 -2.06 -6.85 12.17
CA PRO A 97 -1.99 -7.36 13.55
C PRO A 97 -2.00 -6.25 14.59
N ILE A 98 -1.29 -5.15 14.34
CA ILE A 98 -1.24 -4.01 15.27
C ILE A 98 -2.59 -3.30 15.28
N LYS A 99 -3.20 -3.10 14.11
CA LYS A 99 -4.51 -2.46 13.99
C LYS A 99 -5.61 -3.24 14.70
N GLU A 100 -5.63 -4.56 14.56
CA GLU A 100 -6.69 -5.41 15.10
C GLU A 100 -6.49 -5.75 16.60
N TYR A 101 -5.25 -6.01 17.01
CA TYR A 101 -4.96 -6.58 18.33
C TYR A 101 -4.06 -5.70 19.21
N GLY A 102 -3.49 -4.62 18.68
CA GLY A 102 -2.65 -3.71 19.45
C GLY A 102 -3.41 -2.93 20.52
N THR A 103 -2.73 -2.60 21.62
CA THR A 103 -3.24 -1.64 22.59
C THR A 103 -3.31 -0.23 21.96
N LYS A 104 -3.99 0.70 22.62
CA LYS A 104 -4.06 2.09 22.17
C LYS A 104 -2.65 2.69 22.00
N GLU A 105 -1.79 2.49 23.00
CA GLU A 105 -0.41 2.97 23.00
C GLU A 105 0.41 2.37 21.85
N GLN A 106 0.23 1.08 21.56
CA GLN A 106 0.89 0.42 20.45
C GLN A 106 0.44 0.97 19.10
N LYS A 107 -0.87 1.17 18.92
CA LYS A 107 -1.43 1.77 17.70
C LYS A 107 -0.91 3.18 17.47
N GLU A 108 -0.93 4.04 18.51
CA GLU A 108 -0.42 5.40 18.45
C GLU A 108 1.09 5.47 18.15
N LYS A 109 1.85 4.51 18.66
CA LYS A 109 3.30 4.46 18.48
C LYS A 109 3.71 3.95 17.10
N TYR A 110 3.07 2.90 16.59
CA TYR A 110 3.55 2.16 15.42
C TYR A 110 2.81 2.49 14.12
N LEU A 111 1.48 2.62 14.14
CA LEU A 111 0.70 2.81 12.93
C LEU A 111 1.07 4.06 12.14
N PRO A 112 1.30 5.24 12.75
CA PRO A 112 1.69 6.43 11.99
C PRO A 112 3.02 6.29 11.25
N ARG A 113 3.95 5.51 11.80
CA ARG A 113 5.25 5.25 11.15
C ARG A 113 5.12 4.30 9.97
N LEU A 114 4.33 3.23 10.15
CA LEU A 114 4.05 2.25 9.11
C LEU A 114 3.32 2.87 7.90
N CYS A 115 2.41 3.81 8.14
CA CYS A 115 1.70 4.51 7.08
C CYS A 115 2.58 5.47 6.26
N LYS A 116 3.75 5.87 6.79
CA LYS A 116 4.58 6.91 6.16
C LYS A 116 5.79 6.38 5.41
N SER A 117 6.56 5.49 5.99
CA SER A 117 7.83 5.11 5.36
C SER A 117 8.51 3.91 5.97
N HIS A 118 7.98 3.35 7.06
CA HIS A 118 8.60 2.23 7.74
C HIS A 118 7.88 0.94 7.36
N LEU A 119 8.59 0.05 6.68
CA LEU A 119 8.09 -1.28 6.40
C LEU A 119 8.41 -2.20 7.59
N TRP A 120 7.47 -3.05 7.94
CA TRP A 120 7.68 -4.09 8.92
C TRP A 120 7.56 -5.44 8.24
N GLY A 121 8.61 -6.22 8.35
CA GLY A 121 8.62 -7.63 8.02
C GLY A 121 8.48 -8.51 9.26
N PHE A 122 8.26 -9.76 9.03
CA PHE A 122 8.24 -10.80 10.06
C PHE A 122 9.08 -11.99 9.60
#